data_a511e5cae9fb22953340f4d05f612886
#
_entry.id   a511e5cae9fb22953340f4d05f612886
#
_cell.length_a   1.000
_cell.length_b   1.000
_cell.length_c   1.000
_cell.angle_alpha   90.00
_cell.angle_beta   90.00
_cell.angle_gamma   90.00
#
_symmetry.space_group_name_H-M   'P 1'
#
loop_
_entity.id
_entity.type
_entity.pdbx_description
1 polymer ?
#
loop_
_entity_poly.entity_id
_entity_poly.type
_entity_poly.pdbx_seq_one_letter_code
_entity_poly.pdbx_strand_id
1 'polypeptide(L)'
;MEFRIGNGFDVHKLISGDSIILCGVKIPHDKTLSGHSDADVGYHSICDALYGALSEGDIGTHFPATSKKWKDANSIIFLKHAYSLVENLEYKIMNIDTTFICERPKISDYCTQMKVNIAEILKIDLSRVSIKATTTERLGFCGREEGIACLTTVGLFRNE
;
A
#
# COMPACT_ATOMS: atom_id res chain seq x y z
N MET A 1 13.97 15.32 19.19
CA MET A 1 13.62 14.56 17.96
C MET A 1 12.81 13.33 18.35
N GLU A 2 11.60 13.19 17.84
CA GLU A 2 10.72 12.04 18.10
C GLU A 2 10.66 11.16 16.85
N PHE A 3 10.77 9.83 17.05
CA PHE A 3 10.66 8.83 15.99
C PHE A 3 9.45 7.95 16.22
N ARG A 4 8.77 7.58 15.16
CA ARG A 4 7.67 6.62 15.15
C ARG A 4 7.82 5.59 14.05
N ILE A 5 7.37 4.38 14.30
CA ILE A 5 7.37 3.28 13.33
C ILE A 5 5.94 2.76 13.22
N GLY A 6 5.49 2.49 12.02
CA GLY A 6 4.21 1.87 11.76
C GLY A 6 4.34 0.70 10.80
N ASN A 7 3.47 -0.30 10.97
CA ASN A 7 3.32 -1.42 10.07
C ASN A 7 1.92 -1.43 9.49
N GLY A 8 1.81 -1.75 8.21
CA GLY A 8 0.56 -2.01 7.54
C GLY A 8 0.60 -3.36 6.84
N PHE A 9 -0.46 -4.11 6.97
CA PHE A 9 -0.65 -5.36 6.25
C PHE A 9 -2.03 -5.35 5.62
N ASP A 10 -2.10 -5.65 4.32
CA ASP A 10 -3.36 -5.80 3.61
C ASP A 10 -3.31 -6.98 2.65
N VAL A 11 -4.47 -7.53 2.34
CA VAL A 11 -4.63 -8.63 1.40
C VAL A 11 -5.92 -8.46 0.61
N HIS A 12 -5.83 -8.66 -0.70
CA HIS A 12 -7.00 -8.70 -1.58
C HIS A 12 -7.09 -10.01 -2.34
N LYS A 13 -8.34 -10.50 -2.50
CA LYS A 13 -8.64 -11.73 -3.22
C LYS A 13 -8.46 -11.53 -4.72
N LEU A 14 -7.87 -12.52 -5.39
CA LEU A 14 -7.81 -12.61 -6.84
C LEU A 14 -9.09 -13.27 -7.38
N ILE A 15 -9.71 -12.61 -8.35
CA ILE A 15 -10.88 -13.09 -9.10
C ILE A 15 -10.62 -13.00 -10.60
N SER A 16 -11.49 -13.53 -11.44
CA SER A 16 -11.36 -13.42 -12.90
C SER A 16 -11.29 -11.96 -13.33
N GLY A 17 -10.37 -11.65 -14.23
CA GLY A 17 -10.13 -10.30 -14.72
C GLY A 17 -9.07 -10.28 -15.81
N ASP A 18 -8.50 -9.10 -16.07
CA ASP A 18 -7.50 -8.89 -17.13
C ASP A 18 -6.28 -8.10 -16.67
N SER A 19 -6.35 -7.50 -15.50
CA SER A 19 -5.30 -6.66 -14.95
C SER A 19 -5.44 -6.46 -13.45
N ILE A 20 -4.33 -6.16 -12.80
CA ILE A 20 -4.28 -5.75 -11.40
C ILE A 20 -3.66 -4.36 -11.29
N ILE A 21 -3.96 -3.64 -10.20
CA ILE A 21 -3.34 -2.35 -9.89
C ILE A 21 -2.54 -2.50 -8.59
N LEU A 22 -1.25 -2.16 -8.65
CA LEU A 22 -0.35 -2.18 -7.48
C LEU A 22 0.44 -0.88 -7.43
N CYS A 23 0.31 -0.13 -6.35
CA CYS A 23 0.89 1.21 -6.19
C CYS A 23 0.66 2.10 -7.42
N GLY A 24 -0.58 2.10 -7.91
CA GLY A 24 -1.01 2.88 -9.07
C GLY A 24 -0.52 2.37 -10.44
N VAL A 25 0.19 1.26 -10.49
CA VAL A 25 0.67 0.65 -11.74
C VAL A 25 -0.30 -0.42 -12.19
N LYS A 26 -0.87 -0.25 -13.39
CA LYS A 26 -1.71 -1.27 -14.01
C LYS A 26 -0.83 -2.36 -14.65
N ILE A 27 -1.01 -3.58 -14.21
CA ILE A 27 -0.22 -4.74 -14.62
C ILE A 27 -1.13 -5.74 -15.31
N PRO A 28 -0.82 -6.15 -16.57
CA PRO A 28 -1.56 -7.20 -17.26
C PRO A 28 -1.52 -8.50 -16.46
N HIS A 29 -2.68 -9.16 -16.34
CA HIS A 29 -2.83 -10.40 -15.59
C HIS A 29 -4.09 -11.13 -16.04
N ASP A 30 -4.20 -12.44 -15.79
CA ASP A 30 -5.42 -13.22 -16.05
C ASP A 30 -6.45 -13.17 -14.92
N LYS A 31 -6.18 -12.36 -13.89
CA LYS A 31 -7.06 -12.08 -12.74
C LYS A 31 -7.03 -10.60 -12.41
N THR A 32 -7.96 -10.17 -11.56
CA THR A 32 -7.99 -8.84 -10.94
C THR A 32 -8.10 -8.95 -9.43
N LEU A 33 -7.74 -7.90 -8.71
CA LEU A 33 -7.96 -7.84 -7.26
C LEU A 33 -9.38 -7.36 -6.96
N SER A 34 -10.04 -8.03 -6.02
CA SER A 34 -11.38 -7.69 -5.55
C SER A 34 -11.32 -6.89 -4.27
N GLY A 35 -12.01 -5.76 -4.23
CA GLY A 35 -12.11 -4.90 -3.06
C GLY A 35 -13.24 -3.89 -3.18
N HIS A 36 -13.41 -3.07 -2.15
CA HIS A 36 -14.43 -2.02 -2.12
C HIS A 36 -14.02 -0.78 -2.93
N SER A 37 -12.70 -0.57 -3.12
CA SER A 37 -12.08 0.46 -3.96
C SER A 37 -11.48 -0.18 -5.22
N ASP A 38 -10.44 0.42 -5.80
CA ASP A 38 -9.64 -0.19 -6.88
C ASP A 38 -8.77 -1.37 -6.41
N ALA A 39 -8.87 -1.74 -5.11
CA ALA A 39 -8.17 -2.85 -4.47
C ALA A 39 -6.63 -2.79 -4.58
N ASP A 40 -6.05 -1.58 -4.63
CA ASP A 40 -4.61 -1.40 -4.61
C ASP A 40 -4.04 -1.77 -3.23
N VAL A 41 -3.70 -3.04 -3.06
CA VAL A 41 -3.19 -3.60 -1.81
C VAL A 41 -1.88 -2.93 -1.35
N GLY A 42 -1.09 -2.41 -2.28
CA GLY A 42 0.14 -1.68 -1.97
C GLY A 42 -0.16 -0.34 -1.29
N TYR A 43 -1.01 0.48 -1.89
CA TYR A 43 -1.41 1.76 -1.27
C TYR A 43 -2.14 1.56 0.05
N HIS A 44 -2.99 0.52 0.17
CA HIS A 44 -3.70 0.23 1.42
C HIS A 44 -2.74 -0.12 2.55
N SER A 45 -1.74 -0.96 2.31
CA SER A 45 -0.76 -1.30 3.33
C SER A 45 0.10 -0.11 3.74
N ILE A 46 0.43 0.81 2.82
CA ILE A 46 1.14 2.05 3.13
C ILE A 46 0.26 2.97 3.98
N CYS A 47 -1.04 3.10 3.65
CA CYS A 47 -1.97 3.88 4.47
C CYS A 47 -2.01 3.39 5.91
N ASP A 48 -2.20 2.08 6.11
CA ASP A 48 -2.26 1.50 7.44
C ASP A 48 -0.96 1.66 8.23
N ALA A 49 0.19 1.57 7.54
CA ALA A 49 1.48 1.82 8.15
C ALA A 49 1.61 3.28 8.63
N LEU A 50 1.16 4.25 7.82
CA LEU A 50 1.16 5.68 8.18
C LEU A 50 0.19 5.96 9.35
N TYR A 51 -1.05 5.47 9.27
CA TYR A 51 -2.01 5.61 10.36
C TYR A 51 -1.51 4.97 11.65
N GLY A 52 -0.95 3.77 11.58
CA GLY A 52 -0.40 3.07 12.73
C GLY A 52 0.76 3.83 13.38
N ALA A 53 1.69 4.39 12.59
CA ALA A 53 2.77 5.21 13.10
C ALA A 53 2.27 6.48 13.82
N LEU A 54 1.17 7.06 13.34
CA LEU A 54 0.53 8.24 13.93
C LEU A 54 -0.39 7.91 15.12
N SER A 55 -0.71 6.64 15.34
CA SER A 55 -1.74 6.18 16.31
C SER A 55 -3.16 6.66 15.94
N GLU A 56 -3.44 6.76 14.63
CA GLU A 56 -4.69 7.26 14.07
C GLU A 56 -5.60 6.13 13.52
N GLY A 57 -5.43 4.90 14.01
CA GLY A 57 -6.23 3.75 13.60
C GLY A 57 -5.77 3.13 12.29
N ASP A 58 -6.71 2.88 11.40
CA ASP A 58 -6.52 2.19 10.12
C ASP A 58 -7.35 2.82 8.99
N ILE A 59 -7.21 2.30 7.77
CA ILE A 59 -7.96 2.78 6.61
C ILE A 59 -9.49 2.63 6.81
N GLY A 60 -9.94 1.57 7.49
CA GLY A 60 -11.36 1.33 7.77
C GLY A 60 -11.96 2.36 8.73
N THR A 61 -11.17 2.91 9.62
CA THR A 61 -11.55 4.00 10.54
C THR A 61 -11.88 5.28 9.77
N HIS A 62 -11.06 5.63 8.79
CA HIS A 62 -11.21 6.86 8.00
C HIS A 62 -12.14 6.70 6.79
N PHE A 63 -12.18 5.52 6.20
CA PHE A 63 -12.94 5.19 4.98
C PHE A 63 -13.73 3.90 5.16
N PRO A 64 -14.82 3.91 5.96
CA PRO A 64 -15.60 2.71 6.23
C PRO A 64 -16.11 2.05 4.95
N ALA A 65 -15.91 0.74 4.81
CA ALA A 65 -16.38 -0.05 3.66
C ALA A 65 -17.92 -0.05 3.52
N THR A 66 -18.65 0.31 4.57
CA THR A 66 -20.11 0.49 4.55
C THR A 66 -20.55 1.75 3.81
N SER A 67 -19.64 2.71 3.60
CA SER A 67 -19.94 3.97 2.91
C SER A 67 -19.90 3.77 1.40
N LYS A 68 -21.03 3.96 0.73
CA LYS A 68 -21.13 3.93 -0.74
C LYS A 68 -20.25 4.98 -1.43
N LYS A 69 -19.86 6.03 -0.72
CA LYS A 69 -19.02 7.13 -1.24
C LYS A 69 -17.64 6.62 -1.74
N TRP A 70 -17.13 5.57 -1.14
CA TRP A 70 -15.78 5.07 -1.42
C TRP A 70 -15.77 3.82 -2.32
N LYS A 71 -16.98 3.39 -2.76
CA LYS A 71 -17.07 2.29 -3.70
C LYS A 71 -16.39 2.67 -5.02
N ASP A 72 -15.52 1.79 -5.49
CA ASP A 72 -14.71 1.96 -6.70
C ASP A 72 -13.79 3.21 -6.69
N ALA A 73 -13.53 3.79 -5.50
CA ALA A 73 -12.64 4.92 -5.36
C ALA A 73 -11.18 4.53 -5.68
N ASN A 74 -10.45 5.47 -6.28
CA ASN A 74 -9.02 5.31 -6.49
C ASN A 74 -8.28 5.43 -5.16
N SER A 75 -7.48 4.41 -4.81
CA SER A 75 -6.75 4.32 -3.54
C SER A 75 -5.71 5.44 -3.33
N ILE A 76 -5.37 6.19 -4.37
CA ILE A 76 -4.56 7.41 -4.25
C ILE A 76 -5.21 8.43 -3.30
N ILE A 77 -6.55 8.46 -3.23
CA ILE A 77 -7.29 9.34 -2.33
C ILE A 77 -6.98 9.00 -0.87
N PHE A 78 -6.94 7.72 -0.56
CA PHE A 78 -6.66 7.21 0.79
C PHE A 78 -5.20 7.52 1.17
N LEU A 79 -4.27 7.30 0.25
CA LEU A 79 -2.86 7.57 0.48
C LEU A 79 -2.59 9.08 0.69
N LYS A 80 -3.24 9.94 -0.10
CA LYS A 80 -3.16 11.40 0.08
C LYS A 80 -3.73 11.84 1.43
N HIS A 81 -4.83 11.22 1.88
CA HIS A 81 -5.40 11.51 3.20
C HIS A 81 -4.42 11.08 4.31
N ALA A 82 -3.88 9.87 4.27
CA ALA A 82 -2.89 9.42 5.25
C ALA A 82 -1.68 10.37 5.31
N TYR A 83 -1.19 10.81 4.14
CA TYR A 83 -0.10 11.77 4.05
C TYR A 83 -0.46 13.14 4.65
N SER A 84 -1.70 13.61 4.44
CA SER A 84 -2.14 14.88 5.03
C SER A 84 -2.11 14.86 6.56
N LEU A 85 -2.38 13.70 7.19
CA LEU A 85 -2.25 13.56 8.64
C LEU A 85 -0.79 13.60 9.10
N VAL A 86 0.12 13.00 8.30
CA VAL A 86 1.56 13.11 8.59
C VAL A 86 2.00 14.58 8.62
N GLU A 87 1.58 15.37 7.59
CA GLU A 87 1.89 16.80 7.51
C GLU A 87 1.23 17.60 8.66
N ASN A 88 -0.06 17.35 8.93
CA ASN A 88 -0.82 18.08 9.96
C ASN A 88 -0.28 17.86 11.38
N LEU A 89 0.30 16.69 11.65
CA LEU A 89 0.93 16.34 12.92
C LEU A 89 2.44 16.67 12.94
N GLU A 90 2.90 17.40 11.92
CA GLU A 90 4.29 17.90 11.78
C GLU A 90 5.35 16.79 11.70
N TYR A 91 4.95 15.57 11.32
CA TYR A 91 5.90 14.49 11.02
C TYR A 91 6.42 14.56 9.58
N LYS A 92 7.57 13.95 9.38
CA LYS A 92 8.17 13.71 8.07
C LYS A 92 8.42 12.22 7.91
N ILE A 93 8.26 11.71 6.69
CA ILE A 93 8.56 10.32 6.37
C ILE A 93 10.07 10.14 6.25
N MET A 94 10.65 9.24 7.06
CA MET A 94 12.05 8.84 6.96
C MET A 94 12.26 7.94 5.74
N ASN A 95 11.53 6.83 5.71
CA ASN A 95 11.53 5.86 4.63
C ASN A 95 10.27 4.99 4.66
N ILE A 96 10.03 4.33 3.55
CA ILE A 96 8.97 3.32 3.37
C ILE A 96 9.62 2.07 2.81
N ASP A 97 9.32 0.93 3.40
CA ASP A 97 9.74 -0.38 2.94
C ASP A 97 8.50 -1.27 2.75
N THR A 98 8.21 -1.63 1.52
CA THR A 98 7.03 -2.38 1.12
C THR A 98 7.43 -3.71 0.49
N THR A 99 6.81 -4.80 0.95
CA THR A 99 7.02 -6.14 0.43
C THR A 99 5.70 -6.71 -0.08
N PHE A 100 5.63 -7.01 -1.37
CA PHE A 100 4.54 -7.78 -1.95
C PHE A 100 4.79 -9.27 -1.75
N ILE A 101 3.75 -10.00 -1.40
CA ILE A 101 3.75 -11.45 -1.23
C ILE A 101 2.78 -12.02 -2.26
N CYS A 102 3.31 -12.58 -3.35
CA CYS A 102 2.51 -13.15 -4.43
C CYS A 102 3.36 -14.09 -5.31
N GLU A 103 2.71 -15.05 -5.94
CA GLU A 103 3.37 -15.92 -6.93
C GLU A 103 3.51 -15.21 -8.28
N ARG A 104 2.46 -14.53 -8.71
CA ARG A 104 2.39 -13.73 -9.94
C ARG A 104 1.60 -12.43 -9.71
N PRO A 105 1.95 -11.34 -10.42
CA PRO A 105 2.98 -11.16 -11.45
C PRO A 105 4.39 -11.06 -10.86
N LYS A 106 5.41 -11.02 -11.73
CA LYS A 106 6.78 -10.71 -11.32
C LYS A 106 6.90 -9.22 -11.01
N ILE A 107 6.86 -8.88 -9.73
CA ILE A 107 6.80 -7.49 -9.24
C ILE A 107 8.05 -6.68 -9.63
N SER A 108 9.22 -7.32 -9.68
CA SER A 108 10.50 -6.64 -9.98
C SER A 108 10.46 -5.77 -11.24
N ASP A 109 9.66 -6.16 -12.23
CA ASP A 109 9.59 -5.47 -13.52
C ASP A 109 8.83 -4.12 -13.40
N TYR A 110 8.10 -3.91 -12.32
CA TYR A 110 7.26 -2.75 -12.06
C TYR A 110 7.71 -1.90 -10.87
N CYS A 111 8.71 -2.36 -10.10
CA CYS A 111 9.16 -1.70 -8.87
C CYS A 111 9.56 -0.24 -9.08
N THR A 112 10.23 0.08 -10.18
CA THR A 112 10.68 1.44 -10.46
C THR A 112 9.51 2.40 -10.58
N GLN A 113 8.47 2.03 -11.36
CA GLN A 113 7.30 2.88 -11.54
C GLN A 113 6.48 3.00 -10.25
N MET A 114 6.33 1.92 -9.49
CA MET A 114 5.68 1.95 -8.17
C MET A 114 6.38 2.91 -7.21
N LYS A 115 7.72 2.87 -7.16
CA LYS A 115 8.52 3.78 -6.32
C LYS A 115 8.31 5.25 -6.70
N VAL A 116 8.29 5.55 -8.01
CA VAL A 116 8.05 6.90 -8.52
C VAL A 116 6.67 7.39 -8.07
N ASN A 117 5.62 6.59 -8.29
CA ASN A 117 4.26 6.94 -7.92
C ASN A 117 4.13 7.23 -6.41
N ILE A 118 4.73 6.40 -5.55
CA ILE A 118 4.71 6.59 -4.10
C ILE A 118 5.47 7.87 -3.71
N ALA A 119 6.68 8.05 -4.25
CA ALA A 119 7.53 9.20 -3.94
C ALA A 119 6.85 10.52 -4.33
N GLU A 120 6.19 10.58 -5.50
CA GLU A 120 5.45 11.74 -5.97
C GLU A 120 4.25 12.08 -5.07
N ILE A 121 3.43 11.06 -4.72
CA ILE A 121 2.24 11.27 -3.87
C ILE A 121 2.63 11.75 -2.48
N LEU A 122 3.68 11.17 -1.91
CA LEU A 122 4.13 11.44 -0.55
C LEU A 122 5.18 12.56 -0.48
N LYS A 123 5.55 13.15 -1.63
CA LYS A 123 6.52 14.24 -1.77
C LYS A 123 7.85 13.95 -1.05
N ILE A 124 8.35 12.74 -1.19
CA ILE A 124 9.62 12.30 -0.61
C ILE A 124 10.62 11.91 -1.69
N ASP A 125 11.90 11.90 -1.33
CA ASP A 125 12.94 11.45 -2.25
C ASP A 125 12.77 9.96 -2.61
N LEU A 126 13.02 9.61 -3.85
CA LEU A 126 12.91 8.24 -4.37
C LEU A 126 13.78 7.24 -3.59
N SER A 127 14.91 7.68 -3.06
CA SER A 127 15.81 6.86 -2.25
C SER A 127 15.19 6.40 -0.91
N ARG A 128 14.09 7.04 -0.49
CA ARG A 128 13.37 6.70 0.74
C ARG A 128 12.27 5.67 0.52
N VAL A 129 12.07 5.20 -0.70
CA VAL A 129 11.04 4.21 -1.05
C VAL A 129 11.70 2.91 -1.48
N SER A 130 11.42 1.83 -0.76
CA SER A 130 11.83 0.47 -1.10
C SER A 130 10.60 -0.36 -1.48
N ILE A 131 10.69 -1.05 -2.62
CA ILE A 131 9.71 -2.05 -3.07
C ILE A 131 10.45 -3.35 -3.33
N LYS A 132 9.98 -4.41 -2.72
CA LYS A 132 10.48 -5.77 -2.93
C LYS A 132 9.32 -6.76 -2.95
N ALA A 133 9.58 -7.97 -3.37
CA ALA A 133 8.57 -9.02 -3.45
C ALA A 133 9.16 -10.38 -3.08
N THR A 134 8.30 -11.24 -2.62
CA THR A 134 8.59 -12.66 -2.38
C THR A 134 7.40 -13.52 -2.77
N THR A 135 7.66 -14.77 -3.13
CA THR A 135 6.65 -15.80 -3.17
C THR A 135 6.46 -16.41 -1.79
N THR A 136 5.47 -17.29 -1.63
CA THR A 136 5.33 -18.16 -0.44
C THR A 136 5.72 -19.60 -0.76
N GLU A 137 6.53 -19.84 -1.79
CA GLU A 137 6.94 -21.18 -2.23
C GLU A 137 5.72 -22.11 -2.46
N ARG A 138 4.66 -21.55 -3.04
CA ARG A 138 3.36 -22.21 -3.30
C ARG A 138 2.59 -22.64 -2.04
N LEU A 139 2.96 -22.12 -0.88
CA LEU A 139 2.27 -22.37 0.38
C LEU A 139 1.19 -21.31 0.66
N GLY A 140 0.11 -21.75 1.28
CA GLY A 140 -0.98 -20.89 1.72
C GLY A 140 -1.77 -20.23 0.59
N PHE A 141 -2.56 -19.22 0.93
CA PHE A 141 -3.46 -18.55 -0.03
C PHE A 141 -2.71 -17.75 -1.11
N CYS A 142 -1.59 -17.14 -0.78
CA CYS A 142 -0.75 -16.49 -1.80
C CYS A 142 -0.12 -17.52 -2.74
N GLY A 143 0.35 -18.64 -2.19
CA GLY A 143 0.96 -19.72 -2.97
C GLY A 143 -0.02 -20.45 -3.89
N ARG A 144 -1.31 -20.48 -3.53
CA ARG A 144 -2.40 -20.99 -4.37
C ARG A 144 -2.99 -19.92 -5.32
N GLU A 145 -2.39 -18.74 -5.36
CA GLU A 145 -2.86 -17.62 -6.19
C GLU A 145 -4.33 -17.22 -5.92
N GLU A 146 -4.75 -17.30 -4.67
CA GLU A 146 -6.08 -16.89 -4.21
C GLU A 146 -6.13 -15.40 -3.85
N GLY A 147 -4.97 -14.79 -3.58
CA GLY A 147 -4.84 -13.40 -3.23
C GLY A 147 -3.41 -12.90 -3.33
N ILE A 148 -3.26 -11.57 -3.22
CA ILE A 148 -1.97 -10.88 -3.08
C ILE A 148 -1.99 -10.19 -1.73
N ALA A 149 -0.92 -10.39 -0.95
CA ALA A 149 -0.69 -9.69 0.30
C ALA A 149 0.41 -8.64 0.14
N CYS A 150 0.36 -7.63 0.98
CA CYS A 150 1.36 -6.58 1.04
C CYS A 150 1.65 -6.21 2.49
N LEU A 151 2.91 -6.15 2.85
CA LEU A 151 3.40 -5.70 4.14
C LEU A 151 4.24 -4.44 3.95
N THR A 152 3.93 -3.39 4.70
CA THR A 152 4.67 -2.14 4.67
C THR A 152 5.15 -1.75 6.06
N THR A 153 6.36 -1.23 6.14
CA THR A 153 6.88 -0.55 7.32
C THR A 153 7.24 0.89 6.95
N VAL A 154 6.84 1.84 7.79
CA VAL A 154 7.20 3.25 7.64
C VAL A 154 7.94 3.75 8.88
N GLY A 155 8.93 4.61 8.65
CA GLY A 155 9.53 5.42 9.70
C GLY A 155 9.11 6.88 9.56
N LEU A 156 8.68 7.48 10.65
CA LEU A 156 8.37 8.91 10.74
C LEU A 156 9.29 9.59 11.75
N PHE A 157 9.54 10.88 11.56
CA PHE A 157 10.23 11.70 12.55
C PHE A 157 9.66 13.12 12.58
N ARG A 158 9.79 13.79 13.70
CA ARG A 158 9.62 15.24 13.82
C ARG A 158 10.71 15.82 14.71
N ASN A 159 11.09 17.07 14.42
CA ASN A 159 11.92 17.86 15.30
C ASN A 159 10.99 18.53 16.33
N GLU A 160 11.42 18.55 17.58
CA GLU A 160 10.83 19.37 18.63
C GLU A 160 11.07 20.83 18.34
#